data_56fe646d5f341b9bdb4995f5536fdfeb
#
_entry.id   56fe646d5f341b9bdb4995f5536fdfeb
#
_cell.length_a   1.000
_cell.length_b   1.000
_cell.length_c   1.000
_cell.angle_alpha   90.00
_cell.angle_beta   90.00
_cell.angle_gamma   90.00
#
_symmetry.space_group_name_H-M   'P 1'
#
loop_
_entity.id
_entity.type
_entity.pdbx_description
1 polymer ?
#
loop_
_entity_poly.entity_id
_entity_poly.type
_entity_poly.pdbx_seq_one_letter_code
_entity_poly.pdbx_strand_id
1 'polypeptide(L)'
;MGWTNDYHLDINTQQNYWVSNVGNLAECNTPLFNYIKDLSVHGTKTAEVVYGCKGWTANTTANIWGYTPASGTIIWGLFPLASSWIATHLWTQYEY
;
A
#
# COMPACT_ATOMS: atom_id res chain seq x y z
N MET A 1 -0.75 -21.25 -5.28
CA MET A 1 -1.57 -20.25 -4.61
C MET A 1 -2.25 -19.36 -5.64
N GLY A 2 -3.48 -18.90 -5.38
CA GLY A 2 -4.20 -18.02 -6.30
C GLY A 2 -3.57 -16.64 -6.42
N TRP A 3 -3.86 -15.94 -7.51
CA TRP A 3 -3.51 -14.53 -7.72
C TRP A 3 -2.00 -14.23 -7.70
N THR A 4 -1.17 -15.16 -8.14
CA THR A 4 0.29 -15.07 -8.15
C THR A 4 0.92 -14.72 -6.78
N ASN A 5 0.13 -14.77 -5.71
CA ASN A 5 0.56 -14.50 -4.34
C ASN A 5 1.03 -13.06 -4.10
N ASP A 6 0.47 -12.11 -4.85
CA ASP A 6 0.77 -10.68 -4.72
C ASP A 6 0.05 -10.05 -3.52
N TYR A 7 0.51 -8.87 -3.12
CA TYR A 7 -0.20 -7.97 -2.22
C TYR A 7 -1.07 -7.03 -3.04
N HIS A 8 -2.36 -6.96 -2.73
CA HIS A 8 -3.30 -6.08 -3.42
C HIS A 8 -3.64 -4.89 -2.53
N LEU A 9 -3.37 -3.68 -3.03
CA LEU A 9 -3.52 -2.43 -2.27
C LEU A 9 -4.83 -1.69 -2.61
N ASP A 10 -5.80 -2.36 -3.22
CA ASP A 10 -7.04 -1.76 -3.66
C ASP A 10 -8.27 -2.07 -2.80
N ILE A 11 -8.16 -2.84 -1.81
CA ILE A 11 -9.05 -3.09 -0.67
C ILE A 11 -8.56 -4.28 0.16
N ASN A 12 -7.94 -5.28 -0.46
CA ASN A 12 -7.61 -6.53 0.23
C ASN A 12 -6.69 -6.27 1.43
N THR A 13 -5.64 -5.50 1.26
CA THR A 13 -4.74 -5.17 2.36
C THR A 13 -5.43 -4.30 3.41
N GLN A 14 -6.14 -3.27 3.00
CA GLN A 14 -6.86 -2.39 3.91
C GLN A 14 -7.88 -3.16 4.76
N GLN A 15 -8.66 -4.02 4.12
CA GLN A 15 -9.69 -4.80 4.80
C GLN A 15 -9.13 -5.72 5.88
N ASN A 16 -7.96 -6.29 5.64
CA ASN A 16 -7.30 -7.16 6.62
C ASN A 16 -6.93 -6.43 7.92
N TYR A 17 -6.74 -5.13 7.87
CA TYR A 17 -6.27 -4.33 9.01
C TYR A 17 -7.33 -3.43 9.64
N TRP A 18 -8.54 -3.34 9.07
CA TRP A 18 -9.58 -2.44 9.63
C TRP A 18 -9.99 -2.81 11.05
N VAL A 19 -9.96 -4.08 11.40
CA VAL A 19 -10.38 -4.55 12.72
C VAL A 19 -9.31 -4.40 13.80
N SER A 20 -8.06 -4.16 13.42
CA SER A 20 -6.92 -4.26 14.36
C SER A 20 -7.02 -3.32 15.56
N ASN A 21 -7.29 -2.05 15.35
CA ASN A 21 -7.39 -1.08 16.43
C ASN A 21 -8.64 -1.29 17.29
N VAL A 22 -9.81 -1.42 16.66
CA VAL A 22 -11.08 -1.63 17.41
C VAL A 22 -11.10 -2.98 18.13
N GLY A 23 -10.36 -3.97 17.63
CA GLY A 23 -10.20 -5.30 18.22
C GLY A 23 -9.11 -5.39 19.29
N ASN A 24 -8.51 -4.26 19.68
CA ASN A 24 -7.38 -4.22 20.62
C ASN A 24 -6.16 -5.05 20.17
N LEU A 25 -5.88 -5.01 18.86
CA LEU A 25 -4.76 -5.71 18.20
C LEU A 25 -3.83 -4.71 17.50
N ALA A 26 -3.64 -3.54 18.08
CA ALA A 26 -2.87 -2.45 17.48
C ALA A 26 -1.42 -2.85 17.16
N GLU A 27 -0.84 -3.75 17.95
CA GLU A 27 0.50 -4.28 17.72
C GLU A 27 0.62 -5.07 16.41
N CYS A 28 -0.48 -5.61 15.90
CA CYS A 28 -0.52 -6.33 14.62
C CYS A 28 -0.36 -5.39 13.42
N ASN A 29 -0.46 -4.08 13.61
CA ASN A 29 -0.26 -3.09 12.55
C ASN A 29 1.22 -2.81 12.26
N THR A 30 2.14 -3.17 13.14
CA THR A 30 3.57 -2.88 12.99
C THR A 30 4.15 -3.39 11.67
N PRO A 31 3.90 -4.64 11.24
CA PRO A 31 4.38 -5.11 9.93
C PRO A 31 3.82 -4.30 8.76
N LEU A 32 2.56 -3.88 8.82
CA LEU A 32 1.95 -3.04 7.80
C LEU A 32 2.66 -1.68 7.72
N PHE A 33 2.95 -1.05 8.85
CA PHE A 33 3.62 0.25 8.88
C PHE A 33 5.06 0.18 8.36
N ASN A 34 5.78 -0.89 8.69
CA ASN A 34 7.10 -1.14 8.12
C ASN A 34 7.03 -1.31 6.61
N TYR A 35 6.02 -2.03 6.12
CA TYR A 35 5.81 -2.21 4.69
C TYR A 35 5.44 -0.91 3.99
N ILE A 36 4.59 -0.06 4.57
CA ILE A 36 4.27 1.28 4.03
C ILE A 36 5.53 2.12 3.92
N LYS A 37 6.42 2.06 4.90
CA LYS A 37 7.71 2.76 4.87
C LYS A 37 8.57 2.31 3.69
N ASP A 38 8.67 1.01 3.47
CA ASP A 38 9.41 0.45 2.34
C ASP A 38 8.79 0.85 1.00
N LEU A 39 7.45 0.79 0.90
CA LEU A 39 6.73 1.27 -0.27
C LEU A 39 6.99 2.75 -0.55
N SER A 40 7.08 3.59 0.48
CA SER A 40 7.33 5.01 0.30
C SER A 40 8.72 5.29 -0.30
N VAL A 41 9.71 4.51 0.07
CA VAL A 41 11.07 4.61 -0.51
C VAL A 41 11.06 4.26 -1.99
N HIS A 42 10.51 3.11 -2.35
CA HIS A 42 10.43 2.66 -3.75
C HIS A 42 9.45 3.50 -4.56
N GLY A 43 8.35 3.91 -3.95
CA GLY A 43 7.31 4.71 -4.58
C GLY A 43 7.74 6.13 -4.92
N THR A 44 8.76 6.67 -4.26
CA THR A 44 9.35 7.97 -4.58
C THR A 44 9.94 7.94 -5.99
N LYS A 45 10.66 6.89 -6.33
CA LYS A 45 11.21 6.73 -7.68
C LYS A 45 10.09 6.55 -8.73
N THR A 46 9.06 5.81 -8.40
CA THR A 46 7.90 5.64 -9.30
C THR A 46 7.17 6.95 -9.54
N ALA A 47 6.98 7.77 -8.50
CA ALA A 47 6.36 9.09 -8.65
C ALA A 47 7.19 10.00 -9.56
N GLU A 48 8.50 10.01 -9.40
CA GLU A 48 9.40 10.84 -10.20
C GLU A 48 9.49 10.36 -11.65
N VAL A 49 9.75 9.07 -11.87
CA VAL A 49 10.05 8.53 -13.20
C VAL A 49 8.79 8.34 -14.05
N VAL A 50 7.72 7.83 -13.46
CA VAL A 50 6.48 7.50 -14.19
C VAL A 50 5.55 8.70 -14.28
N TYR A 51 5.41 9.47 -13.21
CA TYR A 51 4.44 10.56 -13.13
C TYR A 51 5.06 11.97 -13.14
N GLY A 52 6.36 12.08 -13.00
CA GLY A 52 7.05 13.39 -12.97
C GLY A 52 6.68 14.24 -11.75
N CYS A 53 6.31 13.61 -10.64
CA CYS A 53 5.81 14.28 -9.46
C CYS A 53 6.73 14.05 -8.24
N LYS A 54 6.65 14.99 -7.29
CA LYS A 54 7.25 14.80 -5.96
C LYS A 54 6.34 13.94 -5.08
N GLY A 55 6.91 13.37 -4.02
CA GLY A 55 6.20 12.47 -3.11
C GLY A 55 6.42 11.01 -3.48
N TRP A 56 5.49 10.16 -3.14
CA TRP A 56 5.57 8.74 -3.48
C TRP A 56 4.21 8.20 -3.89
N THR A 57 4.22 7.13 -4.66
CA THR A 57 3.02 6.44 -5.11
C THR A 57 3.23 4.93 -5.13
N ALA A 58 2.12 4.22 -4.99
CA ALA A 58 2.04 2.78 -5.25
C ALA A 58 0.73 2.51 -5.98
N ASN A 59 0.71 1.44 -6.75
CA ASN A 59 -0.46 1.02 -7.50
C ASN A 59 -1.10 -0.23 -6.88
N THR A 60 -2.10 -0.80 -7.56
CA THR A 60 -2.92 -1.91 -7.05
C THR A 60 -2.09 -3.11 -6.59
N THR A 61 -1.16 -3.53 -7.41
CA THR A 61 -0.36 -4.75 -7.18
C THR A 61 0.99 -4.40 -6.56
N ALA A 62 1.29 -5.03 -5.44
CA ALA A 62 2.56 -4.92 -4.76
C ALA A 62 3.11 -6.31 -4.43
N ASN A 63 4.28 -6.40 -3.84
CA ASN A 63 4.87 -7.65 -3.40
C ASN A 63 5.80 -7.43 -2.20
N ILE A 64 6.41 -8.51 -1.72
CA ILE A 64 7.32 -8.46 -0.56
C ILE A 64 8.55 -7.57 -0.81
N TRP A 65 8.88 -7.29 -2.05
CA TRP A 65 10.03 -6.46 -2.44
C TRP A 65 9.69 -4.97 -2.56
N GLY A 66 8.44 -4.58 -2.28
CA GLY A 66 8.02 -3.19 -2.36
C GLY A 66 7.82 -2.68 -3.77
N TYR A 67 7.29 -3.51 -4.67
CA TYR A 67 6.96 -3.12 -6.04
C TYR A 67 5.86 -2.05 -6.04
N THR A 68 6.07 -0.95 -6.75
CA THR A 68 5.16 0.21 -6.74
C THR A 68 4.63 0.63 -8.10
N PRO A 69 5.27 0.36 -9.25
CA PRO A 69 4.73 0.73 -10.56
C PRO A 69 3.40 0.04 -10.88
N ALA A 70 2.67 0.57 -11.86
CA ALA A 70 1.49 -0.10 -12.38
C ALA A 70 1.88 -1.41 -13.08
N SER A 71 1.02 -2.42 -12.95
CA SER A 71 1.27 -3.76 -13.48
C SER A 71 0.02 -4.25 -14.22
N GLY A 72 0.22 -4.97 -15.32
CA GLY A 72 -0.88 -5.46 -16.14
C GLY A 72 -1.51 -4.39 -17.01
N THR A 73 -2.82 -4.48 -17.22
CA THR A 73 -3.57 -3.50 -18.02
C THR A 73 -3.92 -2.25 -17.22
N ILE A 74 -4.14 -1.14 -17.91
CA ILE A 74 -4.54 0.14 -17.28
C ILE A 74 -5.79 -0.05 -16.41
N ILE A 75 -6.76 -0.82 -16.87
CA ILE A 75 -8.05 -1.02 -16.18
C ILE A 75 -7.86 -1.66 -14.79
N TRP A 76 -6.89 -2.57 -14.67
CA TRP A 76 -6.70 -3.36 -13.45
C TRP A 76 -5.47 -2.97 -12.65
N GLY A 77 -4.48 -2.41 -13.30
CA GLY A 77 -3.17 -2.16 -12.68
C GLY A 77 -2.91 -0.72 -12.27
N LEU A 78 -3.52 0.25 -12.94
CA LEU A 78 -3.27 1.66 -12.69
C LEU A 78 -4.19 2.20 -11.59
N PHE A 79 -3.64 2.36 -10.40
CA PHE A 79 -4.36 2.94 -9.26
C PHE A 79 -3.38 3.71 -8.36
N PRO A 80 -2.95 4.91 -8.78
CA PRO A 80 -1.93 5.67 -8.04
C PRO A 80 -2.39 6.13 -6.65
N LEU A 81 -3.69 6.09 -6.36
CA LEU A 81 -4.26 6.41 -5.06
C LEU A 81 -4.10 5.29 -4.02
N ALA A 82 -3.59 4.12 -4.40
CA ALA A 82 -3.35 3.03 -3.47
C ALA A 82 -2.45 3.46 -2.31
N SER A 83 -1.43 4.27 -2.60
CA SER A 83 -0.53 4.81 -1.58
C SER A 83 -1.25 5.68 -0.55
N SER A 84 -2.12 6.58 -1.01
CA SER A 84 -2.90 7.45 -0.12
C SER A 84 -3.90 6.64 0.71
N TRP A 85 -4.54 5.66 0.11
CA TRP A 85 -5.51 4.83 0.82
C TRP A 85 -4.84 3.98 1.91
N ILE A 86 -3.73 3.32 1.61
CA ILE A 86 -3.04 2.52 2.63
C ILE A 86 -2.46 3.39 3.75
N ALA A 87 -2.08 4.62 3.45
CA ALA A 87 -1.58 5.58 4.44
C ALA A 87 -2.66 6.00 5.47
N THR A 88 -3.94 5.83 5.17
CA THR A 88 -5.01 6.11 6.13
C THR A 88 -4.92 5.27 7.40
N HIS A 89 -4.30 4.09 7.32
CA HIS A 89 -4.06 3.25 8.50
C HIS A 89 -3.12 3.91 9.52
N LEU A 90 -2.17 4.73 9.07
CA LEU A 90 -1.30 5.50 9.96
C LEU A 90 -2.09 6.54 10.74
N TRP A 91 -3.03 7.21 10.07
CA TRP A 91 -3.90 8.18 10.72
C TRP A 91 -4.82 7.50 11.75
N THR A 92 -5.45 6.39 11.36
CA THR A 92 -6.31 5.62 12.26
C THR A 92 -5.55 5.16 13.50
N GLN A 93 -4.30 4.71 13.35
CA GLN A 93 -3.46 4.32 14.49
C GLN A 93 -3.18 5.51 15.42
N TYR A 94 -3.01 6.70 14.88
CA TYR A 94 -2.79 7.91 15.66
C TYR A 94 -4.03 8.29 16.49
N GLU A 95 -5.23 8.06 15.95
CA GLU A 95 -6.50 8.37 16.63
C GLU A 95 -6.82 7.42 17.80
N TYR A 96 -6.27 6.22 17.80
CA TYR A 96 -6.42 5.23 18.86
C TYR A 96 -5.22 5.26 19.81
#